data_e0a3685a06d544a2af0124e5341a65c3
#
_entry.id   e0a3685a06d544a2af0124e5341a65c3
#
_cell.length_a   1.000
_cell.length_b   1.000
_cell.length_c   1.000
_cell.angle_alpha   90.00
_cell.angle_beta   90.00
_cell.angle_gamma   90.00
#
_symmetry.space_group_name_H-M   'P 1'
#
loop_
_entity.id
_entity.type
_entity.pdbx_description
1 polymer ?
#
loop_
_entity_poly.entity_id
_entity_poly.type
_entity_poly.pdbx_seq_one_letter_code
_entity_poly.pdbx_strand_id
1 'polypeptide(L)'
;ISGKIVKGDNVITLVTDFVQPQHIYDTIKDCYEFEAMRNKLWYDREINELYLLGDFGVRADKAYRPASNRSFYTDGGFTLVPARETVMDGNIAVQDYPFYTGKMTLEKTITLADGEIENRSIEFSRMGAVITKARINGKALSPLTRAPYRFDLSGLLHTGKNKIELELTNNFRNLLGPLHLGGESYSVGPASFQHDSKIFGGGLNRGWTDGYAFLEYGLFFK
;
A
#
# COMPACT_ATOMS: atom_id res chain seq x y z
N ILE A 1 -15.99 16.66 2.79
CA ILE A 1 -15.82 16.72 4.28
C ILE A 1 -14.82 17.81 4.67
N SER A 2 -14.03 18.31 3.72
CA SER A 2 -13.08 19.41 3.98
C SER A 2 -13.78 20.60 4.64
N GLY A 3 -13.17 21.14 5.71
CA GLY A 3 -13.75 22.22 6.53
C GLY A 3 -14.69 21.78 7.67
N LYS A 4 -15.00 20.47 7.75
CA LYS A 4 -15.79 19.91 8.88
C LYS A 4 -14.93 19.03 9.81
N ILE A 5 -13.70 18.69 9.42
CA ILE A 5 -12.77 17.94 10.27
C ILE A 5 -12.09 18.91 11.22
N VAL A 6 -12.07 18.55 12.50
CA VAL A 6 -11.44 19.31 13.57
C VAL A 6 -10.26 18.56 14.16
N LYS A 7 -9.39 19.28 14.87
CA LYS A 7 -8.29 18.63 15.62
C LYS A 7 -8.89 17.77 16.75
N GLY A 8 -8.47 16.53 16.86
CA GLY A 8 -8.98 15.55 17.83
C GLY A 8 -9.92 14.54 17.17
N ASP A 9 -10.83 14.01 17.95
CA ASP A 9 -11.74 12.97 17.49
C ASP A 9 -12.80 13.53 16.54
N ASN A 10 -13.02 12.82 15.46
CA ASN A 10 -14.05 13.13 14.46
C ASN A 10 -14.93 11.91 14.27
N VAL A 11 -16.24 12.08 14.33
CA VAL A 11 -17.23 11.03 14.11
C VAL A 11 -17.92 11.26 12.77
N ILE A 12 -17.84 10.28 11.89
CA ILE A 12 -18.57 10.26 10.62
C ILE A 12 -19.73 9.28 10.78
N THR A 13 -20.96 9.78 10.70
CA THR A 13 -22.15 8.94 10.74
C THR A 13 -22.77 8.87 9.35
N LEU A 14 -22.97 7.64 8.88
CA LEU A 14 -23.72 7.35 7.66
C LEU A 14 -25.05 6.72 8.05
N VAL A 15 -26.12 7.26 7.48
CA VAL A 15 -27.46 6.71 7.63
C VAL A 15 -27.95 6.30 6.25
N THR A 16 -28.30 5.02 6.09
CA THR A 16 -28.83 4.48 4.84
C THR A 16 -29.87 3.40 5.11
N ASP A 17 -30.85 3.28 4.23
CA ASP A 17 -31.77 2.16 4.23
C ASP A 17 -31.10 1.00 3.50
N PHE A 18 -30.83 -0.07 4.26
CA PHE A 18 -30.19 -1.28 3.74
C PHE A 18 -31.18 -2.43 3.72
N VAL A 19 -31.80 -2.66 2.56
CA VAL A 19 -32.76 -3.75 2.35
C VAL A 19 -32.36 -4.51 1.09
N GLN A 20 -32.11 -5.79 1.20
CA GLN A 20 -31.91 -6.67 0.04
C GLN A 20 -33.24 -7.20 -0.47
N PRO A 21 -33.40 -7.39 -1.80
CA PRO A 21 -34.55 -8.08 -2.37
C PRO A 21 -34.68 -9.53 -1.87
N GLN A 22 -35.93 -10.06 -1.82
CA GLN A 22 -36.19 -11.40 -1.29
C GLN A 22 -35.40 -12.52 -1.99
N HIS A 23 -35.20 -12.38 -3.31
CA HIS A 23 -34.45 -13.38 -4.09
C HIS A 23 -33.01 -13.59 -3.60
N ILE A 24 -32.38 -12.57 -3.00
CA ILE A 24 -31.05 -12.69 -2.41
C ILE A 24 -31.09 -13.62 -1.21
N TYR A 25 -32.07 -13.45 -0.32
CA TYR A 25 -32.25 -14.32 0.85
C TYR A 25 -32.57 -15.78 0.47
N ASP A 26 -33.33 -15.96 -0.62
CA ASP A 26 -33.64 -17.31 -1.14
C ASP A 26 -32.37 -17.95 -1.71
N THR A 27 -31.58 -17.23 -2.52
CA THR A 27 -30.30 -17.70 -3.03
C THR A 27 -29.32 -18.05 -1.91
N ILE A 28 -29.28 -17.26 -0.82
CA ILE A 28 -28.45 -17.57 0.36
C ILE A 28 -28.81 -18.93 0.95
N LYS A 29 -30.09 -19.26 1.07
CA LYS A 29 -30.53 -20.60 1.55
C LYS A 29 -30.01 -21.70 0.65
N ASP A 30 -30.15 -21.55 -0.67
CA ASP A 30 -29.67 -22.53 -1.64
C ASP A 30 -28.14 -22.73 -1.56
N CYS A 31 -27.38 -21.68 -1.20
CA CYS A 31 -25.94 -21.75 -1.00
C CYS A 31 -25.50 -22.64 0.16
N TYR A 32 -26.36 -22.85 1.15
CA TYR A 32 -26.09 -23.80 2.25
C TYR A 32 -26.28 -25.27 1.83
N GLU A 33 -27.12 -25.51 0.84
CA GLU A 33 -27.39 -26.87 0.34
C GLU A 33 -26.37 -27.28 -0.72
N PHE A 34 -26.00 -26.35 -1.63
CA PHE A 34 -25.11 -26.62 -2.75
C PHE A 34 -24.02 -25.55 -2.90
N GLU A 35 -22.77 -25.95 -2.71
CA GLU A 35 -21.62 -25.03 -2.81
C GLU A 35 -21.56 -24.26 -4.15
N ALA A 36 -21.92 -24.92 -5.27
CA ALA A 36 -21.93 -24.31 -6.58
C ALA A 36 -22.92 -23.11 -6.70
N MET A 37 -23.95 -23.07 -5.86
CA MET A 37 -24.90 -21.95 -5.84
C MET A 37 -24.28 -20.65 -5.35
N ARG A 38 -23.18 -20.72 -4.56
CA ARG A 38 -22.44 -19.55 -4.10
C ARG A 38 -21.91 -18.71 -5.25
N ASN A 39 -21.59 -19.31 -6.39
CA ASN A 39 -21.12 -18.61 -7.57
C ASN A 39 -22.22 -17.77 -8.24
N LYS A 40 -23.50 -18.00 -7.88
CA LYS A 40 -24.65 -17.24 -8.36
C LYS A 40 -25.10 -16.15 -7.40
N LEU A 41 -24.53 -16.16 -6.19
CA LEU A 41 -24.87 -15.17 -5.17
C LEU A 41 -24.16 -13.84 -5.50
N TRP A 42 -24.96 -12.82 -5.69
CA TRP A 42 -24.52 -11.43 -5.81
C TRP A 42 -25.52 -10.56 -5.07
N TYR A 43 -25.08 -9.42 -4.59
CA TYR A 43 -25.90 -8.53 -3.78
C TYR A 43 -26.31 -7.31 -4.58
N ASP A 44 -27.59 -6.95 -4.53
CA ASP A 44 -28.09 -5.73 -5.20
C ASP A 44 -27.59 -4.47 -4.49
N ARG A 45 -27.34 -4.57 -3.21
CA ARG A 45 -26.86 -3.48 -2.37
C ARG A 45 -25.72 -3.95 -1.50
N GLU A 46 -24.66 -3.15 -1.43
CA GLU A 46 -23.51 -3.40 -0.59
C GLU A 46 -23.13 -2.13 0.17
N ILE A 47 -22.64 -2.32 1.39
CA ILE A 47 -21.98 -1.27 2.14
C ILE A 47 -20.49 -1.62 2.07
N ASN A 48 -19.76 -0.84 1.29
CA ASN A 48 -18.33 -1.01 1.13
C ASN A 48 -17.56 -0.16 2.14
N GLU A 49 -16.26 -0.41 2.24
CA GLU A 49 -15.35 0.33 3.08
C GLU A 49 -15.33 1.81 2.70
N LEU A 50 -15.16 2.65 3.71
CA LEU A 50 -15.00 4.08 3.52
C LEU A 50 -13.53 4.43 3.45
N TYR A 51 -13.17 5.21 2.44
CA TYR A 51 -11.82 5.72 2.26
C TYR A 51 -11.77 7.22 2.48
N LEU A 52 -10.83 7.64 3.32
CA LEU A 52 -10.51 9.06 3.49
C LEU A 52 -9.38 9.42 2.53
N LEU A 53 -9.63 10.40 1.65
CA LEU A 53 -8.66 10.89 0.68
C LEU A 53 -8.29 12.32 1.01
N GLY A 54 -7.00 12.65 0.89
CA GLY A 54 -6.51 14.00 1.13
C GLY A 54 -4.99 14.06 1.25
N ASP A 55 -4.51 15.25 1.52
CA ASP A 55 -3.09 15.59 1.65
C ASP A 55 -2.67 15.42 3.11
N PHE A 56 -2.50 14.19 3.56
CA PHE A 56 -2.14 13.84 4.94
C PHE A 56 -1.25 12.60 4.99
N GLY A 57 -0.55 12.45 6.10
CA GLY A 57 0.08 11.21 6.51
C GLY A 57 -0.80 10.45 7.51
N VAL A 58 -0.47 9.17 7.72
CA VAL A 58 -1.15 8.30 8.69
C VAL A 58 -0.10 7.66 9.59
N ARG A 59 -0.09 8.02 10.84
CA ARG A 59 0.85 7.50 11.83
C ARG A 59 0.21 6.41 12.66
N ALA A 60 0.90 5.27 12.77
CA ALA A 60 0.49 4.24 13.71
C ALA A 60 0.74 4.70 15.15
N ASP A 61 -0.22 4.43 16.04
CA ASP A 61 -0.13 4.79 17.47
C ASP A 61 0.85 3.88 18.23
N LYS A 62 1.18 2.71 17.67
CA LYS A 62 2.19 1.78 18.20
C LYS A 62 3.28 1.50 17.18
N ALA A 63 4.45 1.10 17.67
CA ALA A 63 5.59 0.75 16.85
C ALA A 63 5.27 -0.40 15.89
N TYR A 64 5.83 -0.32 14.70
CA TYR A 64 5.81 -1.42 13.74
C TYR A 64 6.81 -2.50 14.14
N ARG A 65 6.42 -3.74 13.95
CA ARG A 65 7.25 -4.94 14.12
C ARG A 65 7.46 -5.62 12.79
N PRO A 66 8.68 -6.06 12.44
CA PRO A 66 8.91 -6.86 11.25
C PRO A 66 8.17 -8.20 11.36
N ALA A 67 7.70 -8.67 10.23
CA ALA A 67 7.06 -9.96 10.06
C ALA A 67 7.68 -10.71 8.86
N SER A 68 7.15 -11.87 8.48
CA SER A 68 7.68 -12.65 7.36
C SER A 68 7.47 -11.97 6.01
N ASN A 69 8.27 -12.36 5.01
CA ASN A 69 8.06 -12.00 3.60
C ASN A 69 7.91 -10.50 3.31
N ARG A 70 8.77 -9.66 3.90
CA ARG A 70 8.76 -8.20 3.73
C ARG A 70 7.47 -7.55 4.24
N SER A 71 6.74 -8.21 5.10
CA SER A 71 5.61 -7.64 5.81
C SER A 71 6.06 -7.03 7.14
N PHE A 72 5.24 -6.14 7.66
CA PHE A 72 5.39 -5.56 8.97
C PHE A 72 4.01 -5.35 9.59
N TYR A 73 3.97 -5.23 10.89
CA TYR A 73 2.75 -5.33 11.67
C TYR A 73 2.68 -4.30 12.79
N THR A 74 1.47 -3.81 13.10
CA THR A 74 1.20 -2.98 14.28
C THR A 74 -0.13 -3.36 14.92
N ASP A 75 -0.20 -3.32 16.24
CA ASP A 75 -1.44 -3.55 17.03
C ASP A 75 -2.18 -2.24 17.35
N GLY A 76 -1.70 -1.12 16.87
CA GLY A 76 -2.24 0.19 17.19
C GLY A 76 -3.39 0.62 16.30
N GLY A 77 -4.06 1.68 16.72
CA GLY A 77 -4.85 2.54 15.85
C GLY A 77 -3.95 3.45 15.02
N PHE A 78 -4.59 4.44 14.38
CA PHE A 78 -3.89 5.37 13.50
C PHE A 78 -4.37 6.80 13.73
N THR A 79 -3.44 7.72 13.65
CA THR A 79 -3.68 9.15 13.76
C THR A 79 -3.33 9.84 12.45
N LEU A 80 -4.21 10.71 11.95
CA LEU A 80 -3.91 11.56 10.82
C LEU A 80 -2.90 12.63 11.23
N VAL A 81 -1.86 12.79 10.42
CA VAL A 81 -0.79 13.76 10.62
C VAL A 81 -0.58 14.57 9.33
N PRO A 82 0.06 15.74 9.38
CA PRO A 82 0.45 16.44 8.16
C PRO A 82 1.29 15.53 7.24
N ALA A 83 1.10 15.64 5.93
CA ALA A 83 1.94 14.94 4.96
C ALA A 83 3.42 15.32 5.17
N ARG A 84 4.31 14.34 5.02
CA ARG A 84 5.74 14.61 5.09
C ARG A 84 6.22 15.27 3.82
N GLU A 85 7.04 16.32 3.96
CA GLU A 85 7.74 16.95 2.84
C GLU A 85 8.92 16.10 2.36
N THR A 86 9.47 15.27 3.23
CA THR A 86 10.63 14.43 2.94
C THR A 86 10.45 13.01 3.48
N VAL A 87 10.95 12.05 2.73
CA VAL A 87 11.05 10.65 3.15
C VAL A 87 12.50 10.18 3.06
N MET A 88 12.88 9.24 3.92
CA MET A 88 14.18 8.60 3.90
C MET A 88 14.13 7.35 3.01
N ASP A 89 15.30 6.85 2.62
CA ASP A 89 15.38 5.55 1.93
C ASP A 89 14.82 4.41 2.80
N GLY A 90 14.52 3.30 2.14
CA GLY A 90 13.94 2.13 2.78
C GLY A 90 12.42 2.08 2.69
N ASN A 91 11.79 1.64 3.78
CA ASN A 91 10.35 1.45 3.82
C ASN A 91 9.60 2.78 4.07
N ILE A 92 9.01 3.33 3.03
CA ILE A 92 8.22 4.57 3.10
C ILE A 92 6.90 4.35 3.87
N ALA A 93 6.36 3.14 3.85
CA ALA A 93 5.09 2.86 4.51
C ALA A 93 5.15 3.13 6.04
N VAL A 94 6.30 2.90 6.69
CA VAL A 94 6.48 3.21 8.12
C VAL A 94 6.79 4.68 8.39
N GLN A 95 6.87 5.50 7.34
CA GLN A 95 7.14 6.93 7.42
C GLN A 95 5.85 7.75 7.23
N ASP A 96 4.80 7.38 7.92
CA ASP A 96 3.47 7.98 7.89
C ASP A 96 2.66 7.69 6.60
N TYR A 97 3.01 6.64 5.81
CA TYR A 97 2.30 6.25 4.59
C TYR A 97 1.90 4.76 4.53
N PRO A 98 1.39 4.15 5.63
CA PRO A 98 1.13 2.69 5.66
C PRO A 98 0.06 2.27 4.64
N PHE A 99 -0.97 3.06 4.42
CA PHE A 99 -2.08 2.78 3.49
C PHE A 99 -1.89 3.36 2.09
N TYR A 100 -0.72 3.96 1.82
CA TYR A 100 -0.51 4.65 0.56
C TYR A 100 -0.54 3.70 -0.64
N THR A 101 -1.28 4.08 -1.64
CA THR A 101 -1.32 3.44 -2.95
C THR A 101 -1.23 4.48 -4.06
N GLY A 102 -0.90 4.04 -5.28
CA GLY A 102 -0.74 4.95 -6.40
C GLY A 102 0.72 5.30 -6.68
N LYS A 103 0.97 6.53 -7.08
CA LYS A 103 2.29 6.99 -7.53
C LYS A 103 2.85 8.03 -6.57
N MET A 104 4.09 7.85 -6.19
CA MET A 104 4.85 8.83 -5.40
C MET A 104 6.11 9.22 -6.16
N THR A 105 6.35 10.53 -6.30
CA THR A 105 7.57 11.04 -6.91
C THR A 105 8.50 11.54 -5.81
N LEU A 106 9.71 11.00 -5.79
CA LEU A 106 10.80 11.44 -4.93
C LEU A 106 11.75 12.26 -5.76
N GLU A 107 12.11 13.43 -5.26
CA GLU A 107 13.03 14.35 -5.95
C GLU A 107 14.25 14.63 -5.08
N LYS A 108 15.42 14.65 -5.72
CA LYS A 108 16.67 15.08 -5.07
C LYS A 108 17.54 15.86 -6.04
N THR A 109 18.07 16.96 -5.57
CA THR A 109 19.13 17.68 -6.29
C THR A 109 20.47 17.33 -5.67
N ILE A 110 21.41 16.88 -6.48
CA ILE A 110 22.81 16.65 -6.11
C ILE A 110 23.71 17.61 -6.85
N THR A 111 24.84 17.97 -6.25
CA THR A 111 25.88 18.80 -6.88
C THR A 111 27.11 17.91 -7.09
N LEU A 112 27.61 17.87 -8.32
CA LEU A 112 28.79 17.10 -8.69
C LEU A 112 29.93 18.03 -9.13
N ALA A 113 31.14 17.69 -8.74
CA ALA A 113 32.36 18.32 -9.23
C ALA A 113 32.86 17.66 -10.53
N ASP A 114 33.82 18.29 -11.19
CA ASP A 114 34.52 17.67 -12.32
C ASP A 114 35.18 16.38 -11.88
N GLY A 115 35.07 15.32 -12.70
CA GLY A 115 35.58 13.99 -12.39
C GLY A 115 34.63 13.08 -11.59
N GLU A 116 33.50 13.62 -11.11
CA GLU A 116 32.50 12.82 -10.39
C GLU A 116 31.37 12.31 -11.28
N ILE A 117 31.40 12.61 -12.56
CA ILE A 117 30.29 12.41 -13.52
C ILE A 117 30.28 11.01 -14.11
N GLU A 118 31.46 10.41 -14.29
CA GLU A 118 31.62 9.17 -15.03
C GLU A 118 31.21 7.92 -14.23
N ASN A 119 30.67 6.93 -14.95
CA ASN A 119 30.34 5.59 -14.41
C ASN A 119 29.40 5.61 -13.18
N ARG A 120 28.50 6.59 -13.11
CA ARG A 120 27.51 6.67 -12.02
C ARG A 120 26.27 5.83 -12.33
N SER A 121 25.72 5.26 -11.28
CA SER A 121 24.46 4.55 -11.32
C SER A 121 23.68 4.77 -10.02
N ILE A 122 22.37 4.57 -10.09
CA ILE A 122 21.54 4.41 -8.91
C ILE A 122 21.23 2.91 -8.79
N GLU A 123 21.62 2.32 -7.68
CA GLU A 123 21.41 0.90 -7.42
C GLU A 123 20.60 0.68 -6.16
N PHE A 124 19.65 -0.27 -6.26
CA PHE A 124 18.84 -0.68 -5.14
C PHE A 124 19.16 -2.13 -4.79
N SER A 125 19.35 -2.41 -3.51
CA SER A 125 19.45 -3.77 -3.00
C SER A 125 18.11 -4.49 -3.13
N ARG A 126 17.02 -3.71 -2.99
CA ARG A 126 15.64 -4.18 -3.06
C ARG A 126 14.72 -3.03 -3.50
N MET A 127 13.64 -3.38 -4.19
CA MET A 127 12.61 -2.46 -4.61
C MET A 127 11.26 -2.93 -4.05
N GLY A 128 10.60 -2.10 -3.26
CA GLY A 128 9.28 -2.34 -2.68
C GLY A 128 8.14 -1.74 -3.52
N ALA A 129 8.45 -1.17 -4.68
CA ALA A 129 7.48 -0.68 -5.65
C ALA A 129 7.24 -1.71 -6.76
N VAL A 130 6.09 -1.67 -7.41
CA VAL A 130 5.78 -2.51 -8.58
C VAL A 130 6.57 -2.04 -9.81
N ILE A 131 6.64 -0.72 -9.99
CA ILE A 131 7.40 -0.07 -11.06
C ILE A 131 8.12 1.14 -10.45
N THR A 132 9.38 1.30 -10.81
CA THR A 132 10.14 2.53 -10.54
C THR A 132 10.60 3.13 -11.87
N LYS A 133 10.25 4.39 -12.08
CA LYS A 133 10.74 5.19 -13.20
C LYS A 133 11.73 6.22 -12.69
N ALA A 134 12.71 6.56 -13.51
CA ALA A 134 13.65 7.62 -13.21
C ALA A 134 13.67 8.68 -14.31
N ARG A 135 13.90 9.92 -13.89
CA ARG A 135 14.19 11.04 -14.76
C ARG A 135 15.40 11.78 -14.21
N ILE A 136 16.39 11.97 -15.04
CA ILE A 136 17.64 12.66 -14.69
C ILE A 136 17.76 13.92 -15.55
N ASN A 137 17.80 15.09 -14.93
CA ASN A 137 17.84 16.36 -15.65
C ASN A 137 16.75 16.47 -16.74
N GLY A 138 15.54 15.94 -16.45
CA GLY A 138 14.41 15.93 -17.39
C GLY A 138 14.41 14.78 -18.38
N LYS A 139 15.51 14.01 -18.53
CA LYS A 139 15.58 12.86 -19.45
C LYS A 139 15.10 11.59 -18.77
N ALA A 140 14.08 10.95 -19.33
CA ALA A 140 13.50 9.72 -18.81
C ALA A 140 14.37 8.49 -19.11
N LEU A 141 14.43 7.56 -18.17
CA LEU A 141 15.08 6.26 -18.30
C LEU A 141 14.04 5.14 -18.42
N SER A 142 14.48 3.98 -18.92
CA SER A 142 13.64 2.78 -18.97
C SER A 142 13.17 2.39 -17.56
N PRO A 143 11.87 2.06 -17.37
CA PRO A 143 11.35 1.69 -16.06
C PRO A 143 11.99 0.40 -15.53
N LEU A 144 12.18 0.33 -14.23
CA LEU A 144 12.54 -0.90 -13.53
C LEU A 144 11.27 -1.62 -13.06
N THR A 145 11.12 -2.89 -13.47
CA THR A 145 10.05 -3.80 -13.06
C THR A 145 10.57 -5.10 -12.46
N ARG A 146 11.86 -5.38 -12.64
CA ARG A 146 12.56 -6.60 -12.19
C ARG A 146 14.05 -6.32 -12.01
N ALA A 147 14.73 -7.22 -11.31
CA ALA A 147 16.18 -7.15 -11.16
C ALA A 147 16.90 -7.31 -12.54
N PRO A 148 18.10 -6.74 -12.69
CA PRO A 148 18.81 -5.95 -11.71
C PRO A 148 18.19 -4.57 -11.50
N TYR A 149 18.07 -4.15 -10.22
CA TYR A 149 17.48 -2.85 -9.86
C TYR A 149 18.56 -1.76 -9.96
N ARG A 150 18.82 -1.30 -11.17
CA ARG A 150 19.88 -0.32 -11.46
C ARG A 150 19.47 0.61 -12.60
N PHE A 151 19.67 1.91 -12.39
CA PHE A 151 19.66 2.92 -13.44
C PHE A 151 21.09 3.33 -13.76
N ASP A 152 21.49 3.20 -15.01
CA ASP A 152 22.75 3.75 -15.53
C ASP A 152 22.56 5.23 -15.80
N LEU A 153 23.44 6.08 -15.25
CA LEU A 153 23.39 7.52 -15.39
C LEU A 153 24.44 8.07 -16.38
N SER A 154 25.10 7.19 -17.12
CA SER A 154 26.14 7.55 -18.09
C SER A 154 25.61 8.56 -19.12
N GLY A 155 26.31 9.67 -19.26
CA GLY A 155 25.94 10.74 -20.21
C GLY A 155 24.67 11.54 -19.82
N LEU A 156 24.16 11.39 -18.60
CA LEU A 156 22.99 12.11 -18.10
C LEU A 156 23.34 13.16 -17.05
N LEU A 157 24.49 13.04 -16.44
CA LEU A 157 24.99 13.94 -15.40
C LEU A 157 25.94 14.98 -15.99
N HIS A 158 26.02 16.14 -15.34
CA HIS A 158 26.97 17.21 -15.66
C HIS A 158 27.52 17.83 -14.36
N THR A 159 28.61 18.58 -14.50
CA THR A 159 29.16 19.37 -13.38
C THR A 159 28.13 20.38 -12.88
N GLY A 160 28.05 20.55 -11.57
CA GLY A 160 27.06 21.38 -10.92
C GLY A 160 25.82 20.64 -10.49
N LYS A 161 24.68 21.31 -10.51
CA LYS A 161 23.42 20.78 -9.97
C LYS A 161 22.76 19.80 -10.95
N ASN A 162 22.43 18.62 -10.48
CA ASN A 162 21.69 17.60 -11.21
C ASN A 162 20.40 17.26 -10.46
N LYS A 163 19.26 17.24 -11.17
CA LYS A 163 17.96 16.85 -10.62
C LYS A 163 17.71 15.37 -10.91
N ILE A 164 17.41 14.63 -9.86
CA ILE A 164 17.02 13.22 -9.91
C ILE A 164 15.57 13.12 -9.46
N GLU A 165 14.73 12.50 -10.26
CA GLU A 165 13.33 12.22 -9.98
C GLU A 165 13.09 10.71 -10.09
N LEU A 166 12.50 10.11 -9.04
CA LEU A 166 12.13 8.71 -9.00
C LEU A 166 10.62 8.59 -8.76
N GLU A 167 9.86 8.13 -9.75
CA GLU A 167 8.43 7.84 -9.62
C GLU A 167 8.26 6.36 -9.24
N LEU A 168 7.70 6.12 -8.06
CA LEU A 168 7.38 4.81 -7.55
C LEU A 168 5.88 4.55 -7.72
N THR A 169 5.51 3.43 -8.32
CA THR A 169 4.13 2.96 -8.38
C THR A 169 3.94 1.83 -7.38
N ASN A 170 3.02 2.00 -6.42
CA ASN A 170 2.65 0.97 -5.47
C ASN A 170 1.43 0.18 -5.95
N ASN A 171 1.19 -0.99 -5.35
CA ASN A 171 -0.02 -1.78 -5.51
C ASN A 171 -1.09 -1.40 -4.46
N PHE A 172 -2.25 -2.04 -4.54
CA PHE A 172 -3.37 -1.80 -3.64
C PHE A 172 -3.33 -2.63 -2.34
N ARG A 173 -2.32 -3.47 -2.12
CA ARG A 173 -2.28 -4.40 -1.00
C ARG A 173 -2.41 -3.73 0.37
N ASN A 174 -1.75 -2.60 0.55
CA ASN A 174 -1.77 -1.87 1.81
C ASN A 174 -3.06 -1.05 2.04
N LEU A 175 -3.84 -0.79 0.99
CA LEU A 175 -5.11 -0.09 1.09
C LEU A 175 -6.29 -1.06 1.20
N LEU A 176 -6.35 -2.03 0.28
CA LEU A 176 -7.49 -2.95 0.16
C LEU A 176 -7.34 -4.22 0.98
N GLY A 177 -6.17 -4.45 1.55
CA GLY A 177 -5.92 -5.61 2.40
C GLY A 177 -5.56 -6.90 1.65
N PRO A 178 -5.63 -8.03 2.35
CA PRO A 178 -6.14 -8.24 3.71
C PRO A 178 -5.22 -7.64 4.79
N LEU A 179 -5.78 -6.80 5.65
CA LEU A 179 -4.99 -6.06 6.65
C LEU A 179 -4.82 -6.82 7.96
N HIS A 180 -5.72 -7.72 8.29
CA HIS A 180 -5.82 -8.38 9.59
C HIS A 180 -5.18 -9.79 9.64
N LEU A 181 -4.25 -10.06 8.74
CA LEU A 181 -3.46 -11.31 8.78
C LEU A 181 -2.26 -11.13 9.71
N GLY A 182 -2.20 -11.88 10.78
CA GLY A 182 -1.23 -11.77 11.88
C GLY A 182 0.25 -11.89 11.50
N GLY A 183 0.73 -10.99 10.69
CA GLY A 183 2.15 -10.87 10.34
C GLY A 183 2.62 -11.82 9.24
N GLU A 184 1.72 -12.53 8.58
CA GLU A 184 2.12 -13.40 7.50
C GLU A 184 1.45 -13.02 6.17
N SER A 185 2.21 -13.09 5.11
CA SER A 185 1.71 -13.30 3.78
C SER A 185 1.58 -12.11 2.84
N TYR A 186 2.44 -12.14 1.87
CA TYR A 186 2.22 -11.46 0.59
C TYR A 186 1.26 -12.24 -0.34
N SER A 187 0.96 -13.51 -0.04
CA SER A 187 0.01 -14.32 -0.80
C SER A 187 -1.41 -14.09 -0.30
N VAL A 188 -2.30 -13.67 -1.18
CA VAL A 188 -3.67 -13.27 -0.88
C VAL A 188 -4.63 -14.15 -1.65
N GLY A 189 -5.62 -14.70 -0.94
CA GLY A 189 -6.74 -15.44 -1.49
C GLY A 189 -8.05 -15.00 -0.83
N PRO A 190 -9.21 -15.48 -1.29
CA PRO A 190 -10.51 -15.08 -0.72
C PRO A 190 -10.61 -15.30 0.79
N ALA A 191 -10.03 -16.40 1.30
CA ALA A 191 -10.00 -16.70 2.73
C ALA A 191 -9.18 -15.72 3.57
N SER A 192 -8.33 -14.93 2.94
CA SER A 192 -7.49 -13.93 3.62
C SER A 192 -8.26 -12.72 4.14
N PHE A 193 -9.49 -12.52 3.66
CA PHE A 193 -10.37 -11.43 4.06
C PHE A 193 -11.39 -11.81 5.11
N GLN A 194 -11.37 -13.06 5.60
CA GLN A 194 -12.40 -13.56 6.49
C GLN A 194 -11.94 -13.62 7.93
N HIS A 195 -12.78 -13.10 8.82
CA HIS A 195 -12.64 -13.25 10.25
C HIS A 195 -12.95 -14.69 10.69
N ASP A 196 -14.02 -15.27 10.16
CA ASP A 196 -14.43 -16.66 10.46
C ASP A 196 -14.44 -17.50 9.17
N SER A 197 -13.59 -18.51 9.13
CA SER A 197 -13.37 -19.35 7.97
C SER A 197 -14.46 -20.39 7.70
N LYS A 198 -15.52 -20.45 8.51
CA LYS A 198 -16.59 -21.46 8.37
C LYS A 198 -17.36 -21.36 7.06
N ILE A 199 -17.41 -20.18 6.44
CA ILE A 199 -18.20 -19.94 5.23
C ILE A 199 -17.57 -20.53 3.97
N PHE A 200 -16.24 -20.67 3.90
CA PHE A 200 -15.53 -21.18 2.71
C PHE A 200 -14.77 -22.50 2.98
N GLY A 201 -15.40 -23.39 3.72
CA GLY A 201 -15.05 -24.80 3.75
C GLY A 201 -13.61 -25.14 4.05
N GLY A 202 -13.14 -24.77 5.18
CA GLY A 202 -11.87 -25.32 5.56
C GLY A 202 -11.02 -24.47 6.47
N GLY A 203 -11.30 -24.48 7.71
CA GLY A 203 -10.42 -24.53 8.87
C GLY A 203 -9.11 -23.79 8.89
N LEU A 204 -8.88 -22.85 8.00
CA LEU A 204 -7.72 -22.00 7.99
C LEU A 204 -8.08 -20.66 8.62
N ASN A 205 -8.27 -20.69 9.94
CA ASN A 205 -8.08 -19.47 10.73
C ASN A 205 -6.60 -19.09 10.55
N ARG A 206 -6.30 -18.30 9.53
CA ARG A 206 -4.94 -17.88 9.18
C ARG A 206 -4.47 -16.75 10.08
N GLY A 207 -4.82 -16.81 11.36
CA GLY A 207 -4.31 -15.87 12.33
C GLY A 207 -4.88 -14.46 12.15
N TRP A 208 -6.21 -14.34 11.97
CA TRP A 208 -6.86 -13.03 12.11
C TRP A 208 -6.47 -12.37 13.43
N THR A 209 -6.13 -11.11 13.38
CA THR A 209 -5.85 -10.27 14.55
C THR A 209 -6.51 -8.90 14.39
N ASP A 210 -6.72 -8.21 15.51
CA ASP A 210 -7.22 -6.82 15.48
C ASP A 210 -6.14 -5.81 15.03
N GLY A 211 -4.92 -6.26 14.86
CA GLY A 211 -3.84 -5.44 14.35
C GLY A 211 -3.81 -5.38 12.82
N TYR A 212 -2.82 -4.66 12.30
CA TYR A 212 -2.69 -4.36 10.88
C TYR A 212 -1.37 -4.87 10.33
N ALA A 213 -1.44 -5.66 9.27
CA ALA A 213 -0.30 -6.18 8.52
C ALA A 213 -0.18 -5.47 7.16
N PHE A 214 1.01 -4.97 6.87
CA PHE A 214 1.33 -4.25 5.65
C PHE A 214 2.52 -4.88 4.94
N LEU A 215 2.67 -4.58 3.66
CA LEU A 215 3.89 -4.86 2.90
C LEU A 215 4.77 -3.61 2.82
N GLU A 216 6.09 -3.84 2.79
CA GLU A 216 7.05 -2.78 2.54
C GLU A 216 6.79 -2.09 1.20
N TYR A 217 6.88 -0.78 1.21
CA TYR A 217 6.82 0.08 0.04
C TYR A 217 7.96 1.09 0.08
N GLY A 218 8.71 1.21 -1.00
CA GLY A 218 9.83 2.15 -1.10
C GLY A 218 11.02 1.60 -1.86
N LEU A 219 12.14 2.29 -1.74
CA LEU A 219 13.41 1.98 -2.38
C LEU A 219 14.48 1.77 -1.31
N PHE A 220 15.24 0.71 -1.46
CA PHE A 220 16.30 0.34 -0.54
C PHE A 220 17.62 0.43 -1.30
N PHE A 221 18.33 1.54 -1.16
CA PHE A 221 19.59 1.77 -1.84
C PHE A 221 20.68 0.81 -1.38
N LYS A 222 21.68 0.57 -2.24
CA LYS A 222 22.90 -0.15 -1.88
C LYS A 222 23.89 0.77 -1.19
#